data_79b81d922ef49ef62118982966a92fc4
#
_entry.id   79b81d922ef49ef62118982966a92fc4
#
_cell.length_a   1.000
_cell.length_b   1.000
_cell.length_c   1.000
_cell.angle_alpha   90.00
_cell.angle_beta   90.00
_cell.angle_gamma   90.00
#
_symmetry.space_group_name_H-M   'P 1'
#
loop_
_entity.id
_entity.type
_entity.pdbx_description
1 polymer ?
#
loop_
_entity_poly.entity_id
_entity_poly.type
_entity_poly.pdbx_seq_one_letter_code
_entity_poly.pdbx_strand_id
1 'polypeptide(L)'
;DVHPDGRSFNVCDGIVRVARDADGQSRLEIDLWSTSNVFLPGHRLRVHVTSSSFPRWDRNLNTGRQKSGLYEVARQRLFHDGDRASFIELPIIS
;
A
#
# COMPACT_ATOMS: atom_id res chain seq x y z
N ASP A 1 1.27 -11.61 -5.40
CA ASP A 1 1.90 -12.92 -5.65
C ASP A 1 2.74 -12.85 -6.91
N VAL A 2 4.07 -12.87 -6.75
CA VAL A 2 5.00 -12.82 -7.88
C VAL A 2 5.43 -14.24 -8.22
N HIS A 3 5.11 -14.67 -9.41
CA HIS A 3 5.45 -16.00 -9.91
C HIS A 3 6.91 -16.08 -10.36
N PRO A 4 7.48 -17.29 -10.46
CA PRO A 4 8.88 -17.45 -10.88
C PRO A 4 9.20 -16.86 -12.26
N ASP A 5 8.20 -16.77 -13.14
CA ASP A 5 8.36 -16.18 -14.48
C ASP A 5 8.26 -14.66 -14.49
N GLY A 6 8.09 -14.02 -13.34
CA GLY A 6 8.01 -12.58 -13.19
C GLY A 6 6.61 -12.00 -13.26
N ARG A 7 5.59 -12.77 -13.65
CA ARG A 7 4.21 -12.29 -13.61
C ARG A 7 3.77 -12.10 -12.18
N SER A 8 2.97 -11.07 -11.93
CA SER A 8 2.44 -10.79 -10.61
C SER A 8 0.93 -10.64 -10.64
N PHE A 9 0.28 -11.16 -9.61
CA PHE A 9 -1.17 -11.13 -9.47
C PHE A 9 -1.55 -10.48 -8.15
N ASN A 10 -2.57 -9.63 -8.20
CA ASN A 10 -3.10 -9.01 -7.01
C ASN A 10 -3.84 -10.06 -6.16
N VAL A 11 -3.47 -10.13 -4.89
CA VAL A 11 -4.10 -11.03 -3.92
C VAL A 11 -5.13 -10.27 -3.10
N CYS A 12 -4.77 -9.10 -2.61
CA CYS A 12 -5.66 -8.22 -1.87
C CYS A 12 -5.10 -6.82 -1.87
N ASP A 13 -5.94 -5.87 -1.50
CA ASP A 13 -5.51 -4.49 -1.33
C ASP A 13 -6.32 -3.82 -0.22
N GLY A 14 -5.84 -2.69 0.23
CA GLY A 14 -6.50 -1.86 1.23
C GLY A 14 -6.21 -0.39 0.97
N ILE A 15 -6.97 0.46 1.62
CA ILE A 15 -6.85 1.89 1.48
C ILE A 15 -7.16 2.57 2.81
N VAL A 16 -6.47 3.64 3.08
CA VAL A 16 -6.76 4.54 4.20
C VAL A 16 -6.57 5.98 3.73
N ARG A 17 -7.45 6.87 4.17
CA ARG A 17 -7.30 8.31 3.93
C ARG A 17 -6.57 8.92 5.10
N VAL A 18 -5.54 9.70 4.79
CA VAL A 18 -4.76 10.38 5.82
C VAL A 18 -4.61 11.85 5.45
N ALA A 19 -4.69 12.70 6.47
CA ALA A 19 -4.29 14.09 6.33
C ALA A 19 -2.78 14.19 6.47
N ARG A 20 -2.17 15.14 5.77
CA ARG A 20 -0.74 15.38 5.90
C ARG A 20 -0.45 15.97 7.28
N ASP A 21 0.42 15.33 8.03
CA ASP A 21 0.90 15.85 9.30
C ASP A 21 1.90 17.00 9.11
N ALA A 22 2.06 17.83 10.13
CA ALA A 22 2.99 18.96 10.10
C ALA A 22 4.44 18.52 9.90
N ASP A 23 4.82 17.37 10.47
CA ASP A 23 6.16 16.78 10.32
C ASP A 23 6.29 15.86 9.11
N GLY A 24 5.17 15.57 8.43
CA GLY A 24 5.13 14.73 7.26
C GLY A 24 5.28 13.24 7.51
N GLN A 25 5.30 12.81 8.78
CA GLN A 25 5.40 11.39 9.16
C GLN A 25 4.13 10.92 9.85
N SER A 26 3.68 9.72 9.50
CA SER A 26 2.51 9.12 10.13
C SER A 26 2.69 7.62 10.25
N ARG A 27 2.23 7.06 11.36
CA ARG A 27 2.07 5.62 11.48
C ARG A 27 0.67 5.27 11.00
N LEU A 28 0.59 4.40 9.99
CA LEU A 28 -0.66 4.00 9.38
C LEU A 28 -0.89 2.52 9.59
N GLU A 29 -2.14 2.17 9.80
CA GLU A 29 -2.58 0.79 9.88
C GLU A 29 -3.64 0.60 8.80
N ILE A 30 -3.36 -0.27 7.84
CA ILE A 30 -4.21 -0.48 6.68
C ILE A 30 -4.71 -1.91 6.70
N ASP A 31 -6.03 -2.06 6.79
CA ASP A 31 -6.68 -3.36 6.72
C ASP A 31 -6.71 -3.83 5.26
N LEU A 32 -6.16 -5.00 5.01
CA LEU A 32 -6.13 -5.62 3.68
C LEU A 32 -7.32 -6.53 3.44
N TRP A 33 -8.25 -6.58 4.39
CA TRP A 33 -9.47 -7.38 4.33
C TRP A 33 -9.15 -8.89 4.34
N SER A 34 -10.16 -9.69 4.06
CA SER A 34 -9.99 -11.14 4.03
C SER A 34 -9.65 -11.62 2.64
N THR A 35 -8.70 -12.54 2.56
CA THR A 35 -8.34 -13.19 1.31
C THR A 35 -7.89 -14.61 1.60
N SER A 36 -7.88 -15.43 0.57
CA SER A 36 -7.33 -16.79 0.64
C SER A 36 -6.41 -16.99 -0.55
N ASN A 37 -5.17 -17.29 -0.26
CA ASN A 37 -4.16 -17.52 -1.30
C ASN A 37 -3.08 -18.46 -0.79
N VAL A 38 -2.60 -19.31 -1.68
CA VAL A 38 -1.46 -20.19 -1.39
C VAL A 38 -0.26 -19.67 -2.18
N PHE A 39 0.79 -19.28 -1.46
CA PHE A 39 2.06 -18.92 -2.08
C PHE A 39 2.88 -20.19 -2.28
N LEU A 40 3.01 -20.61 -3.53
CA LEU A 40 3.72 -21.83 -3.88
C LEU A 40 5.25 -21.62 -3.77
N PRO A 41 6.02 -22.72 -3.66
CA PRO A 41 7.49 -22.59 -3.67
C PRO A 41 7.99 -21.85 -4.91
N GLY A 42 8.95 -20.95 -4.72
CA GLY A 42 9.48 -20.09 -5.78
C GLY A 42 8.69 -18.83 -6.04
N HIS A 43 7.50 -18.68 -5.46
CA HIS A 43 6.75 -17.45 -5.51
C HIS A 43 7.27 -16.46 -4.48
N ARG A 44 7.02 -15.17 -4.71
CA ARG A 44 7.41 -14.11 -3.79
C ARG A 44 6.25 -13.20 -3.48
N LEU A 45 6.22 -12.71 -2.27
CA LEU A 45 5.24 -11.73 -1.84
C LEU A 45 5.76 -10.34 -2.17
N ARG A 46 4.92 -9.54 -2.83
CA ARG A 46 5.23 -8.13 -3.12
C ARG A 46 4.17 -7.25 -2.51
N VAL A 47 4.61 -6.21 -1.84
CA VAL A 47 3.74 -5.17 -1.29
C VAL A 47 4.01 -3.87 -2.05
N HIS A 48 2.96 -3.28 -2.60
CA HIS A 48 3.02 -1.96 -3.20
C HIS A 48 2.36 -0.95 -2.27
N VAL A 49 3.06 0.12 -1.96
CA VAL A 49 2.51 1.26 -1.22
C VAL A 49 2.48 2.45 -2.16
N THR A 50 1.30 3.03 -2.36
CA THR A 50 1.11 4.11 -3.32
C THR A 50 0.00 5.03 -2.86
N SER A 51 -0.04 6.23 -3.39
CA SER A 51 -1.14 7.17 -3.17
C SER A 51 -2.19 7.14 -4.29
N SER A 52 -2.10 6.20 -5.23
CA SER A 52 -2.96 6.15 -6.39
C SER A 52 -3.34 4.72 -6.77
N SER A 53 -4.60 4.49 -7.02
CA SER A 53 -5.13 3.25 -7.62
C SER A 53 -6.40 3.56 -8.42
N PHE A 54 -6.33 4.59 -9.25
CA PHE A 54 -7.42 4.96 -10.15
C PHE A 54 -7.56 3.89 -11.26
N PRO A 55 -8.76 3.47 -11.68
CA PRO A 55 -10.07 4.04 -11.33
C PRO A 55 -10.78 3.36 -10.15
N ARG A 56 -10.18 2.38 -9.49
CA ARG A 56 -10.81 1.70 -8.35
C ARG A 56 -11.13 2.67 -7.21
N TRP A 57 -10.22 3.63 -6.98
CA TRP A 57 -10.35 4.68 -5.98
C TRP A 57 -10.24 6.04 -6.66
N ASP A 58 -10.73 7.07 -6.01
CA ASP A 58 -10.59 8.43 -6.51
C ASP A 58 -9.11 8.77 -6.71
N ARG A 59 -8.83 9.52 -7.76
CA ARG A 59 -7.47 10.01 -7.99
C ARG A 59 -7.05 10.93 -6.85
N ASN A 60 -5.93 10.62 -6.22
CA ASN A 60 -5.34 11.47 -5.21
C ASN A 60 -4.58 12.61 -5.90
N LEU A 61 -5.00 13.83 -5.64
CA LEU A 61 -4.36 15.03 -6.20
C LEU A 61 -3.12 15.45 -5.41
N ASN A 62 -2.90 14.85 -4.24
CA ASN A 62 -1.76 15.09 -3.35
C ASN A 62 -1.66 16.51 -2.80
N THR A 63 -2.69 17.33 -2.97
CA THR A 63 -2.71 18.73 -2.48
C THR A 63 -3.34 18.87 -1.10
N GLY A 64 -3.92 17.80 -0.57
CA GLY A 64 -4.76 17.84 0.62
C GLY A 64 -6.17 18.37 0.34
N ARG A 65 -6.49 18.70 -0.89
CA ARG A 65 -7.80 19.21 -1.31
C ARG A 65 -8.43 18.26 -2.30
N GLN A 66 -9.52 17.63 -1.91
CA GLN A 66 -10.32 16.82 -2.83
C GLN A 66 -11.12 17.76 -3.72
N LYS A 67 -11.20 17.53 -4.99
CA LYS A 67 -11.99 18.28 -5.98
C LYS A 67 -11.43 19.65 -6.38
N SER A 68 -10.14 19.88 -6.18
CA SER A 68 -9.55 21.18 -6.56
C SER A 68 -9.14 21.29 -8.02
N GLY A 69 -9.10 20.22 -8.78
CA GLY A 69 -8.58 20.24 -10.15
C GLY A 69 -7.07 20.44 -10.26
N LEU A 70 -6.40 20.84 -9.20
CA LEU A 70 -4.96 20.94 -9.11
C LEU A 70 -4.38 19.62 -8.62
N TYR A 71 -3.19 19.28 -9.07
CA TYR A 71 -2.50 18.07 -8.63
C TYR A 71 -1.02 18.32 -8.40
N GLU A 72 -0.43 17.50 -7.55
CA GLU A 72 1.00 17.53 -7.25
C GLU A 72 1.57 16.12 -7.32
N VAL A 73 2.85 16.02 -7.64
CA VAL A 73 3.58 14.76 -7.57
C VAL A 73 3.92 14.49 -6.11
N ALA A 74 3.51 13.32 -5.61
CA ALA A 74 3.88 12.90 -4.26
C ALA A 74 5.19 12.15 -4.28
N ARG A 75 6.06 12.48 -3.33
CA ARG A 75 7.25 11.69 -3.01
C ARG A 75 7.05 11.07 -1.64
N GLN A 76 7.03 9.76 -1.61
CA GLN A 76 6.71 9.00 -0.41
C GLN A 76 7.94 8.28 0.10
N ARG A 77 8.00 8.11 1.42
CA ARG A 77 9.03 7.32 2.09
C ARG A 77 8.36 6.30 2.99
N LEU A 78 8.76 5.06 2.84
CA LEU A 78 8.37 3.98 3.72
C LEU A 78 9.57 3.63 4.60
N PHE A 79 9.39 3.74 5.91
CA PHE A 79 10.49 3.56 6.84
C PHE A 79 10.63 2.10 7.27
N HIS A 80 11.87 1.65 7.39
CA HIS A 80 12.22 0.26 7.76
C HIS A 80 13.24 0.20 8.89
N ASP A 81 13.49 1.30 9.59
CA ASP A 81 14.44 1.30 10.70
C ASP A 81 13.82 0.75 11.99
N GLY A 82 14.65 0.59 13.04
CA GLY A 82 14.21 -0.04 14.27
C GLY A 82 13.08 0.68 15.00
N ASP A 83 13.01 2.01 14.90
CA ASP A 83 11.98 2.81 15.55
C ASP A 83 10.76 3.05 14.66
N ARG A 84 10.92 2.87 13.35
CA ARG A 84 9.88 3.13 12.35
C ARG A 84 9.75 1.95 11.40
N ALA A 85 9.64 0.75 11.96
CA ALA A 85 9.54 -0.47 11.17
C ALA A 85 8.19 -0.55 10.46
N SER A 86 8.23 -0.81 9.17
CA SER A 86 7.05 -1.15 8.39
C SER A 86 6.97 -2.65 8.22
N PHE A 87 5.78 -3.21 8.35
CA PHE A 87 5.59 -4.66 8.27
C PHE A 87 4.18 -4.99 7.76
N ILE A 88 4.02 -6.22 7.33
CA ILE A 88 2.72 -6.79 7.01
C ILE A 88 2.46 -7.97 7.94
N GLU A 89 1.25 -8.05 8.47
CA GLU A 89 0.79 -9.14 9.31
C GLU A 89 -0.06 -10.10 8.48
N LEU A 90 0.32 -11.37 8.46
CA LEU A 90 -0.37 -12.38 7.67
C LEU A 90 -0.80 -13.53 8.57
N PRO A 91 -2.11 -13.80 8.69
CA PRO A 91 -2.55 -15.04 9.33
C PRO A 91 -2.24 -16.23 8.42
N ILE A 92 -1.52 -17.20 8.95
CA ILE A 92 -1.09 -18.37 8.20
C ILE A 92 -1.79 -19.60 8.76
N ILE A 93 -2.39 -20.38 7.87
CA ILE A 93 -2.96 -21.67 8.18
C ILE A 93 -1.98 -22.74 7.70
N SER A 94 -1.51 -23.52 8.63
CA SER A 94 -0.57 -24.62 8.33
C SER A 94 -1.26 -25.98 8.39
#